data_b4004df33d03bfd0c0d3778478d872b9
#
_entry.id   b4004df33d03bfd0c0d3778478d872b9
#
_cell.length_a   1.000
_cell.length_b   1.000
_cell.length_c   1.000
_cell.angle_alpha   90.00
_cell.angle_beta   90.00
_cell.angle_gamma   90.00
#
_symmetry.space_group_name_H-M   'P 1'
#
loop_
_entity.id
_entity.type
_entity.pdbx_description
1 polymer ?
#
loop_
_entity_poly.entity_id
_entity_poly.type
_entity_poly.pdbx_seq_one_letter_code
_entity_poly.pdbx_strand_id
1 'polypeptide(L)'
;VKDGKVNLLDCTEIFKGESREGNCMFKYKNRYYMCASNIYGWDASHAYYLVAGNIRGPYLPANNMQIMNGAAEDYAHVSQTGFFYTLKNAQQETVIYCGDRWANFAGNGLGYNQWCPISFEGQKPYFNSLNSWNLNIQTGKWNVAEDNNYVKNGSFEADRRRIPSTAKPVQEQLTGWATDVLEGNKVSLDTTKSPSLNYFNTENDRKQVIGEKSLQLSDQVNFKRKVFQNISSSPFVKLEDG
;
A
#
# COMPACT_ATOMS: atom_id res chain seq x y z
N VAL A 1 -0.83 4.01 -34.68
CA VAL A 1 -1.74 2.97 -35.23
C VAL A 1 -1.99 3.33 -36.67
N LYS A 2 -1.66 2.45 -37.59
CA LYS A 2 -1.95 2.59 -39.02
C LYS A 2 -2.76 1.36 -39.43
N ASP A 3 -3.87 1.57 -40.11
CA ASP A 3 -4.77 0.52 -40.59
C ASP A 3 -5.25 -0.45 -39.47
N GLY A 4 -5.52 0.07 -38.28
CA GLY A 4 -5.92 -0.71 -37.11
C GLY A 4 -4.81 -1.58 -36.49
N LYS A 5 -3.59 -1.52 -37.02
CA LYS A 5 -2.42 -2.26 -36.49
C LYS A 5 -1.54 -1.37 -35.64
N VAL A 6 -1.08 -1.90 -34.52
CA VAL A 6 -0.07 -1.27 -33.68
C VAL A 6 1.31 -1.69 -34.22
N ASN A 7 2.09 -0.71 -34.68
CA ASN A 7 3.47 -0.92 -35.10
C ASN A 7 4.40 -0.38 -34.02
N LEU A 8 5.29 -1.21 -33.51
CA LEU A 8 6.37 -0.77 -32.64
C LEU A 8 7.46 -0.14 -33.51
N LEU A 9 7.54 1.19 -33.47
CA LEU A 9 8.53 1.96 -34.26
C LEU A 9 9.81 2.22 -33.45
N ASP A 10 9.67 2.31 -32.14
CA ASP A 10 10.74 2.69 -31.22
C ASP A 10 10.43 2.18 -29.82
N CYS A 11 11.47 1.78 -29.11
CA CYS A 11 11.39 1.29 -27.75
C CYS A 11 12.47 1.95 -26.89
N THR A 12 12.05 2.60 -25.82
CA THR A 12 12.96 3.22 -24.86
C THR A 12 12.79 2.54 -23.50
N GLU A 13 13.87 2.06 -22.94
CA GLU A 13 13.90 1.54 -21.58
C GLU A 13 13.82 2.73 -20.60
N ILE A 14 12.78 2.78 -19.80
CA ILE A 14 12.51 3.88 -18.88
C ILE A 14 13.28 3.71 -17.56
N PHE A 15 13.41 2.46 -17.10
CA PHE A 15 14.02 2.12 -15.83
C PHE A 15 14.73 0.77 -15.94
N LYS A 16 15.98 0.74 -15.48
CA LYS A 16 16.86 -0.43 -15.60
C LYS A 16 17.43 -0.83 -14.25
N GLY A 17 17.45 -2.12 -14.00
CA GLY A 17 18.18 -2.70 -12.87
C GLY A 17 17.34 -3.19 -11.71
N GLU A 18 16.01 -3.02 -11.74
CA GLU A 18 15.11 -3.60 -10.76
C GLU A 18 13.93 -4.31 -11.41
N SER A 19 13.59 -5.47 -10.88
CA SER A 19 12.38 -6.18 -11.30
C SER A 19 11.17 -5.58 -10.61
N ARG A 20 10.14 -5.24 -11.40
CA ARG A 20 8.87 -4.72 -10.93
C ARG A 20 7.72 -5.33 -11.72
N GLU A 21 6.55 -5.37 -11.13
CA GLU A 21 5.31 -5.82 -11.76
C GLU A 21 4.15 -4.86 -11.47
N GLY A 22 2.97 -5.10 -12.03
CA GLY A 22 1.84 -4.17 -11.91
C GLY A 22 2.14 -2.81 -12.54
N ASN A 23 2.93 -2.80 -13.63
CA ASN A 23 3.38 -1.56 -14.26
C ASN A 23 2.23 -0.81 -14.89
N CYS A 24 2.09 0.44 -14.52
CA CYS A 24 1.07 1.33 -15.06
C CYS A 24 1.57 2.77 -15.11
N MET A 25 0.82 3.62 -15.76
CA MET A 25 1.17 5.02 -15.92
C MET A 25 -0.07 5.88 -15.79
N PHE A 26 0.08 7.03 -15.14
CA PHE A 26 -0.95 8.07 -15.16
C PHE A 26 -0.34 9.43 -15.41
N LYS A 27 -1.19 10.38 -15.78
CA LYS A 27 -0.84 11.78 -15.93
C LYS A 27 -1.60 12.61 -14.90
N TYR A 28 -0.89 13.50 -14.20
CA TYR A 28 -1.48 14.47 -13.30
C TYR A 28 -0.79 15.83 -13.51
N LYS A 29 -1.56 16.87 -13.74
CA LYS A 29 -1.06 18.22 -14.05
C LYS A 29 0.07 18.13 -15.07
N ASN A 30 0.45 18.19 -15.97
CA ASN A 30 1.56 18.09 -16.93
C ASN A 30 2.74 17.20 -16.53
N ARG A 31 2.55 16.24 -15.59
CA ARG A 31 3.54 15.25 -15.20
C ARG A 31 3.06 13.84 -15.48
N TYR A 32 3.99 12.97 -15.85
CA TYR A 32 3.76 11.55 -16.08
C TYR A 32 4.35 10.78 -14.92
N TYR A 33 3.58 9.89 -14.36
CA TYR A 33 3.96 9.02 -13.28
C TYR A 33 3.96 7.59 -13.78
N MET A 34 5.13 6.94 -13.75
CA MET A 34 5.25 5.52 -13.96
C MET A 34 5.19 4.85 -12.60
N CYS A 35 4.26 3.93 -12.43
CA CYS A 35 4.04 3.24 -11.17
C CYS A 35 4.21 1.74 -11.35
N ALA A 36 4.55 1.08 -10.23
CA ALA A 36 4.74 -0.35 -10.18
C ALA A 36 4.59 -0.87 -8.75
N SER A 37 4.51 -2.18 -8.62
CA SER A 37 4.65 -2.92 -7.37
C SER A 37 5.94 -3.72 -7.34
N ASN A 38 6.30 -4.24 -6.17
CA ASN A 38 7.36 -5.22 -6.06
C ASN A 38 6.82 -6.62 -6.43
N ILE A 39 7.72 -7.54 -6.73
CA ILE A 39 7.41 -8.92 -7.06
C ILE A 39 7.34 -9.73 -5.76
N TYR A 40 6.19 -9.67 -5.09
CA TYR A 40 5.94 -10.41 -3.84
C TYR A 40 4.98 -11.58 -4.03
N GLY A 41 4.82 -12.07 -5.27
CA GLY A 41 3.86 -13.10 -5.60
C GLY A 41 2.43 -12.61 -5.37
N TRP A 42 1.64 -13.36 -4.64
CA TRP A 42 0.24 -13.03 -4.33
C TRP A 42 0.08 -12.23 -3.03
N ASP A 43 1.15 -11.57 -2.58
CA ASP A 43 1.14 -10.72 -1.38
C ASP A 43 1.04 -9.24 -1.73
N ALA A 44 0.64 -8.43 -0.75
CA ALA A 44 0.59 -6.98 -0.90
C ALA A 44 1.97 -6.37 -1.13
N SER A 45 2.01 -5.24 -1.80
CA SER A 45 3.22 -4.51 -2.09
C SER A 45 3.00 -3.01 -1.94
N HIS A 46 4.09 -2.28 -1.66
CA HIS A 46 4.09 -0.83 -1.76
C HIS A 46 3.77 -0.38 -3.20
N ALA A 47 3.11 0.75 -3.34
CA ALA A 47 3.03 1.46 -4.60
C ALA A 47 4.31 2.28 -4.79
N TYR A 48 5.06 1.97 -5.84
CA TYR A 48 6.28 2.68 -6.24
C TYR A 48 6.00 3.61 -7.39
N TYR A 49 6.81 4.66 -7.53
CA TYR A 49 6.67 5.58 -8.66
C TYR A 49 7.98 6.21 -9.11
N LEU A 50 7.97 6.65 -10.36
CA LEU A 50 8.90 7.59 -10.98
C LEU A 50 8.10 8.73 -11.59
N VAL A 51 8.70 9.90 -11.77
CA VAL A 51 8.03 11.05 -12.35
C VAL A 51 8.84 11.67 -13.49
N ALA A 52 8.15 12.11 -14.54
CA ALA A 52 8.75 12.78 -15.70
C ALA A 52 7.91 13.96 -16.20
N GLY A 53 8.55 14.91 -16.86
CA GLY A 53 7.87 15.98 -17.57
C GLY A 53 7.39 15.59 -18.97
N ASN A 54 7.92 14.51 -19.53
CA ASN A 54 7.57 13.98 -20.83
C ASN A 54 7.29 12.49 -20.71
N ILE A 55 6.35 11.97 -21.50
CA ILE A 55 5.97 10.56 -21.49
C ILE A 55 7.15 9.61 -21.83
N ARG A 56 8.12 10.09 -22.60
CA ARG A 56 9.34 9.36 -22.92
C ARG A 56 10.48 9.57 -21.91
N GLY A 57 10.22 10.31 -20.83
CA GLY A 57 11.21 10.60 -19.80
C GLY A 57 12.03 11.88 -20.04
N PRO A 58 13.17 12.06 -19.35
CA PRO A 58 13.69 11.12 -18.35
C PRO A 58 12.79 10.99 -17.12
N TYR A 59 12.66 9.77 -16.63
CA TYR A 59 11.95 9.47 -15.39
C TYR A 59 12.90 9.52 -14.19
N LEU A 60 12.49 10.18 -13.14
CA LEU A 60 13.30 10.39 -11.94
C LEU A 60 12.60 9.81 -10.70
N PRO A 61 13.39 9.34 -9.74
CA PRO A 61 14.84 9.14 -9.77
C PRO A 61 15.26 8.00 -10.72
N ALA A 62 16.41 8.14 -11.39
CA ALA A 62 16.83 7.21 -12.43
C ALA A 62 17.29 5.84 -11.93
N ASN A 63 17.66 5.74 -10.65
CA ASN A 63 18.35 4.57 -10.11
C ASN A 63 17.48 3.70 -9.19
N ASN A 64 16.35 4.22 -8.72
CA ASN A 64 15.46 3.48 -7.82
C ASN A 64 14.08 4.12 -7.82
N MET A 65 13.03 3.30 -7.83
CA MET A 65 11.68 3.81 -7.67
C MET A 65 11.43 4.24 -6.23
N GLN A 66 10.74 5.35 -6.06
CA GLN A 66 10.32 5.84 -4.74
C GLN A 66 9.05 5.13 -4.29
N ILE A 67 8.97 4.82 -3.01
CA ILE A 67 7.71 4.39 -2.40
C ILE A 67 6.80 5.61 -2.32
N MET A 68 5.56 5.47 -2.77
CA MET A 68 4.55 6.52 -2.64
C MET A 68 4.29 6.80 -1.16
N ASN A 69 4.31 8.07 -0.76
CA ASN A 69 4.03 8.45 0.62
C ASN A 69 2.66 7.92 1.05
N GLY A 70 2.54 7.49 2.30
CA GLY A 70 1.35 6.83 2.84
C GLY A 70 1.22 5.35 2.50
N ALA A 71 1.74 4.89 1.35
CA ALA A 71 1.69 3.49 0.96
C ALA A 71 2.64 2.60 1.78
N ALA A 72 3.70 3.16 2.35
CA ALA A 72 4.67 2.41 3.13
C ALA A 72 4.10 1.89 4.46
N GLU A 73 3.13 2.60 5.03
CA GLU A 73 2.53 2.25 6.32
C GLU A 73 1.50 1.12 6.22
N ASP A 74 0.95 0.88 5.03
CA ASP A 74 -0.15 -0.06 4.87
C ASP A 74 -0.08 -0.83 3.53
N TYR A 75 1.10 -0.99 2.95
CA TYR A 75 1.33 -1.67 1.68
C TYR A 75 0.25 -1.35 0.62
N ALA A 76 0.10 -0.04 0.28
CA ALA A 76 -0.96 0.41 -0.60
C ALA A 76 -2.35 -0.12 -0.19
N HIS A 77 -2.67 0.00 1.10
CA HIS A 77 -3.89 -0.52 1.72
C HIS A 77 -4.08 -2.03 1.49
N VAL A 78 -3.00 -2.76 1.71
CA VAL A 78 -3.01 -4.24 1.66
C VAL A 78 -3.43 -4.76 0.28
N SER A 79 -2.86 -4.19 -0.76
CA SER A 79 -3.11 -4.57 -2.15
C SER A 79 -1.85 -4.51 -3.00
N GLN A 80 -1.95 -4.87 -4.26
CA GLN A 80 -0.93 -4.69 -5.27
C GLN A 80 -1.41 -3.66 -6.28
N THR A 81 -0.50 -2.84 -6.77
CA THR A 81 -0.80 -1.86 -7.82
C THR A 81 -1.30 -2.55 -9.08
N GLY A 82 -2.53 -2.25 -9.49
CA GLY A 82 -3.09 -2.65 -10.77
C GLY A 82 -2.98 -1.51 -11.78
N PHE A 83 -3.68 -0.41 -11.55
CA PHE A 83 -3.61 0.78 -12.38
C PHE A 83 -4.01 2.03 -11.58
N PHE A 84 -3.89 3.20 -12.21
CA PHE A 84 -4.43 4.46 -11.70
C PHE A 84 -5.42 5.03 -12.70
N TYR A 85 -6.51 5.55 -12.19
CA TYR A 85 -7.50 6.26 -12.97
C TYR A 85 -7.44 7.75 -12.68
N THR A 86 -7.36 8.59 -13.72
CA THR A 86 -7.41 10.05 -13.57
C THR A 86 -8.77 10.54 -14.02
N LEU A 87 -9.60 10.97 -13.07
CA LEU A 87 -10.82 11.70 -13.34
C LEU A 87 -10.49 13.17 -13.57
N LYS A 88 -10.78 13.66 -14.76
CA LYS A 88 -10.50 15.04 -15.14
C LYS A 88 -11.78 15.74 -15.57
N ASN A 89 -12.05 16.86 -14.96
CA ASN A 89 -13.10 17.79 -15.37
C ASN A 89 -12.55 19.23 -15.47
N ALA A 90 -13.41 20.21 -15.75
CA ALA A 90 -12.99 21.59 -15.94
C ALA A 90 -12.38 22.24 -14.69
N GLN A 91 -12.67 21.72 -13.49
CA GLN A 91 -12.26 22.31 -12.22
C GLN A 91 -11.14 21.55 -11.53
N GLN A 92 -11.05 20.24 -11.72
CA GLN A 92 -10.19 19.39 -10.92
C GLN A 92 -9.71 18.14 -11.68
N GLU A 93 -8.49 17.72 -11.37
CA GLU A 93 -7.97 16.40 -11.70
C GLU A 93 -7.85 15.59 -10.40
N THR A 94 -8.48 14.42 -10.36
CA THR A 94 -8.42 13.51 -9.21
C THR A 94 -7.86 12.18 -9.66
N VAL A 95 -6.79 11.75 -9.03
CA VAL A 95 -6.17 10.46 -9.30
C VAL A 95 -6.66 9.45 -8.27
N ILE A 96 -7.06 8.28 -8.76
CA ILE A 96 -7.54 7.16 -7.97
C ILE A 96 -6.58 6.00 -8.18
N TYR A 97 -6.04 5.48 -7.10
CA TYR A 97 -5.35 4.21 -7.08
C TYR A 97 -6.36 3.08 -7.23
N CYS A 98 -6.09 2.13 -8.09
CA CYS A 98 -6.90 0.95 -8.33
C CYS A 98 -6.00 -0.27 -8.17
N GLY A 99 -6.03 -0.88 -6.99
CA GLY A 99 -5.23 -2.03 -6.65
C GLY A 99 -6.02 -3.32 -6.59
N ASP A 100 -5.31 -4.42 -6.68
CA ASP A 100 -5.85 -5.77 -6.62
C ASP A 100 -5.53 -6.40 -5.26
N ARG A 101 -6.57 -6.83 -4.58
CA ARG A 101 -6.47 -7.61 -3.36
C ARG A 101 -6.76 -9.07 -3.67
N TRP A 102 -5.71 -9.85 -3.79
CA TRP A 102 -5.79 -11.21 -4.28
C TRP A 102 -6.58 -12.15 -3.35
N ALA A 103 -7.21 -13.14 -3.92
CA ALA A 103 -8.06 -14.09 -3.20
C ALA A 103 -7.34 -14.78 -2.04
N ASN A 104 -6.12 -15.27 -2.25
CA ASN A 104 -5.30 -15.87 -1.20
C ASN A 104 -4.96 -14.89 -0.09
N PHE A 105 -4.77 -13.65 -0.45
CA PHE A 105 -4.44 -12.57 0.45
C PHE A 105 -5.67 -12.12 1.26
N ALA A 106 -6.85 -12.10 0.64
CA ALA A 106 -8.11 -11.82 1.33
C ALA A 106 -8.55 -12.97 2.26
N GLY A 107 -7.94 -14.15 2.16
CA GLY A 107 -8.20 -15.27 3.05
C GLY A 107 -9.51 -16.01 2.81
N ASN A 108 -10.24 -15.71 1.75
CA ASN A 108 -11.59 -16.26 1.53
C ASN A 108 -11.87 -16.79 0.12
N GLY A 109 -10.85 -16.86 -0.73
CA GLY A 109 -11.00 -17.33 -2.11
C GLY A 109 -11.62 -16.34 -3.09
N LEU A 110 -11.95 -15.13 -2.64
CA LEU A 110 -12.45 -14.03 -3.47
C LEU A 110 -11.40 -12.94 -3.59
N GLY A 111 -11.18 -12.45 -4.80
CA GLY A 111 -10.40 -11.25 -5.04
C GLY A 111 -11.24 -9.99 -4.83
N TYR A 112 -10.60 -8.92 -4.39
CA TYR A 112 -11.21 -7.62 -4.22
C TYR A 112 -10.40 -6.55 -4.93
N ASN A 113 -11.08 -5.49 -5.32
CA ASN A 113 -10.42 -4.26 -5.73
C ASN A 113 -10.33 -3.30 -4.54
N GLN A 114 -9.18 -2.69 -4.37
CA GLN A 114 -8.96 -1.65 -3.38
C GLN A 114 -8.70 -0.33 -4.10
N TRP A 115 -9.60 0.61 -3.94
CA TRP A 115 -9.51 1.91 -4.59
C TRP A 115 -9.37 3.00 -3.54
N CYS A 116 -8.37 3.85 -3.71
CA CYS A 116 -8.10 4.96 -2.79
C CYS A 116 -7.75 6.23 -3.54
N PRO A 117 -8.15 7.41 -3.04
CA PRO A 117 -7.77 8.67 -3.66
C PRO A 117 -6.30 8.98 -3.39
N ILE A 118 -5.63 9.53 -4.41
CA ILE A 118 -4.27 10.02 -4.31
C ILE A 118 -4.29 11.54 -4.18
N SER A 119 -3.62 12.05 -3.16
CA SER A 119 -3.33 13.46 -2.98
C SER A 119 -1.92 13.80 -3.45
N PHE A 120 -1.59 15.08 -3.56
CA PHE A 120 -0.28 15.52 -4.02
C PHE A 120 0.26 16.65 -3.18
N GLU A 121 1.50 16.52 -2.73
CA GLU A 121 2.30 17.59 -2.17
C GLU A 121 3.31 18.03 -3.25
N GLY A 122 3.01 19.11 -3.97
CA GLY A 122 3.76 19.46 -5.15
C GLY A 122 3.66 18.39 -6.24
N GLN A 123 4.77 17.70 -6.50
CA GLN A 123 4.83 16.58 -7.46
C GLN A 123 4.85 15.21 -6.78
N LYS A 124 4.85 15.17 -5.46
CA LYS A 124 4.92 13.90 -4.70
C LYS A 124 3.52 13.36 -4.48
N PRO A 125 3.19 12.19 -5.00
CA PRO A 125 1.91 11.55 -4.73
C PRO A 125 1.87 11.04 -3.28
N TYR A 126 0.71 11.13 -2.69
CA TYR A 126 0.40 10.62 -1.35
C TYR A 126 -0.80 9.66 -1.44
N PHE A 127 -0.60 8.44 -1.00
CA PHE A 127 -1.62 7.42 -0.92
C PHE A 127 -2.49 7.64 0.32
N ASN A 128 -3.77 7.92 0.14
CA ASN A 128 -4.69 8.01 1.25
C ASN A 128 -5.25 6.61 1.55
N SER A 129 -4.77 6.00 2.62
CA SER A 129 -5.22 4.68 3.06
C SER A 129 -6.59 4.78 3.70
N LEU A 130 -7.63 4.66 2.88
CA LEU A 130 -9.03 4.77 3.27
C LEU A 130 -9.77 3.50 2.85
N ASN A 131 -10.58 2.95 3.73
CA ASN A 131 -11.44 1.82 3.42
C ASN A 131 -12.85 2.24 3.03
N SER A 132 -13.24 3.48 3.34
CA SER A 132 -14.52 4.06 2.96
C SER A 132 -14.38 5.54 2.62
N TRP A 133 -14.80 5.93 1.43
CA TRP A 133 -14.74 7.30 0.93
C TRP A 133 -15.74 7.54 -0.19
N ASN A 134 -16.10 8.80 -0.39
CA ASN A 134 -17.07 9.22 -1.39
C ASN A 134 -16.39 9.99 -2.51
N LEU A 135 -16.81 9.75 -3.74
CA LEU A 135 -16.39 10.50 -4.92
C LEU A 135 -17.58 11.10 -5.64
N ASN A 136 -17.56 12.39 -5.82
CA ASN A 136 -18.46 13.05 -6.74
C ASN A 136 -17.82 13.06 -8.14
N ILE A 137 -18.29 12.20 -9.03
CA ILE A 137 -17.71 12.03 -10.37
C ILE A 137 -17.90 13.27 -11.27
N GLN A 138 -18.89 14.11 -11.00
CA GLN A 138 -19.16 15.31 -11.79
C GLN A 138 -18.16 16.42 -11.45
N THR A 139 -17.82 16.56 -10.17
CA THR A 139 -16.90 17.60 -9.71
C THR A 139 -15.47 17.10 -9.51
N GLY A 140 -15.24 15.79 -9.42
CA GLY A 140 -13.97 15.18 -9.08
C GLY A 140 -13.62 15.31 -7.60
N LYS A 141 -14.45 15.92 -6.78
CA LYS A 141 -14.19 16.06 -5.34
C LYS A 141 -14.45 14.75 -4.61
N TRP A 142 -13.60 14.47 -3.66
CA TRP A 142 -13.75 13.32 -2.77
C TRP A 142 -13.68 13.77 -1.29
N ASN A 143 -14.26 12.98 -0.42
CA ASN A 143 -14.18 13.12 1.02
C ASN A 143 -14.18 11.76 1.69
N VAL A 144 -13.68 11.70 2.90
CA VAL A 144 -13.75 10.48 3.73
C VAL A 144 -15.20 10.21 4.09
N ALA A 145 -15.63 8.95 4.02
CA ALA A 145 -16.97 8.56 4.45
C ALA A 145 -17.04 8.47 5.99
N GLU A 146 -18.23 8.65 6.54
CA GLU A 146 -18.45 8.63 7.99
C GLU A 146 -18.11 7.28 8.64
N ASP A 147 -18.26 6.20 7.89
CA ASP A 147 -17.98 4.84 8.34
C ASP A 147 -16.53 4.40 8.09
N ASN A 148 -15.63 5.32 7.69
CA ASN A 148 -14.23 4.98 7.45
C ASN A 148 -13.53 4.53 8.74
N ASN A 149 -12.86 3.39 8.67
CA ASN A 149 -11.99 2.94 9.72
C ASN A 149 -10.58 3.53 9.52
N TYR A 150 -10.15 4.37 10.45
CA TYR A 150 -8.83 5.00 10.40
C TYR A 150 -7.69 4.10 10.88
N VAL A 151 -8.00 2.93 11.43
CA VAL A 151 -6.99 1.96 11.86
C VAL A 151 -6.31 1.36 10.64
N LYS A 152 -5.04 1.70 10.45
CA LYS A 152 -4.21 1.14 9.39
C LYS A 152 -3.74 -0.25 9.78
N ASN A 153 -3.68 -1.15 8.80
CA ASN A 153 -3.24 -2.52 9.00
C ASN A 153 -3.94 -3.19 10.22
N GLY A 154 -5.22 -2.95 10.39
CA GLY A 154 -6.00 -3.47 11.52
C GLY A 154 -6.15 -4.99 11.51
N SER A 155 -5.99 -5.63 10.36
CA SER A 155 -5.98 -7.07 10.18
C SER A 155 -4.58 -7.69 10.27
N PHE A 156 -3.54 -6.89 10.40
CA PHE A 156 -2.12 -7.28 10.36
C PHE A 156 -1.66 -7.93 9.04
N GLU A 157 -2.49 -7.91 8.01
CA GLU A 157 -2.18 -8.56 6.73
C GLU A 157 -1.10 -7.82 5.90
N ALA A 158 -0.86 -6.54 6.17
CA ALA A 158 0.25 -5.81 5.56
C ALA A 158 1.63 -6.40 5.92
N ASP A 159 1.69 -7.13 7.02
CA ASP A 159 2.91 -7.83 7.45
C ASP A 159 2.97 -9.27 6.92
N ARG A 160 2.01 -9.66 6.10
CA ARG A 160 1.96 -10.98 5.49
C ARG A 160 3.14 -11.18 4.54
N ARG A 161 3.81 -12.32 4.69
CA ARG A 161 4.94 -12.69 3.86
C ARG A 161 4.89 -14.15 3.46
N ARG A 162 4.71 -14.39 2.20
CA ARG A 162 4.86 -15.71 1.58
C ARG A 162 6.02 -15.78 0.61
N ILE A 163 6.91 -14.80 0.63
CA ILE A 163 7.91 -14.67 -0.40
C ILE A 163 9.01 -15.70 -0.20
N PRO A 164 9.18 -16.64 -1.11
CA PRO A 164 10.26 -17.62 -1.06
C PRO A 164 11.62 -17.03 -1.43
N SER A 165 11.69 -15.76 -1.85
CA SER A 165 12.89 -15.17 -2.39
C SER A 165 13.80 -14.58 -1.30
N THR A 166 15.10 -14.53 -1.59
CA THR A 166 16.14 -13.92 -0.77
C THR A 166 16.02 -12.40 -0.61
N ALA A 167 15.18 -11.76 -1.42
CA ALA A 167 14.94 -10.32 -1.40
C ALA A 167 13.85 -9.90 -0.39
N LYS A 168 13.59 -10.70 0.62
CA LYS A 168 12.58 -10.37 1.66
C LYS A 168 13.01 -9.13 2.43
N PRO A 169 12.20 -8.07 2.46
CA PRO A 169 12.38 -7.09 3.52
C PRO A 169 12.14 -7.79 4.86
N VAL A 170 13.11 -7.74 5.74
CA VAL A 170 12.92 -8.20 7.13
C VAL A 170 12.13 -7.09 7.82
N GLN A 171 10.87 -7.33 8.13
CA GLN A 171 10.13 -6.44 9.01
C GLN A 171 10.36 -6.87 10.45
N GLU A 172 11.05 -6.03 11.17
CA GLU A 172 11.29 -6.20 12.60
C GLU A 172 10.15 -5.62 13.45
N GLN A 173 9.25 -4.86 12.82
CA GLN A 173 8.15 -4.14 13.48
C GLN A 173 6.83 -4.38 12.76
N LEU A 174 5.75 -4.28 13.50
CA LEU A 174 4.40 -4.31 12.95
C LEU A 174 4.15 -3.04 12.12
N THR A 175 3.78 -3.21 10.86
CA THR A 175 3.50 -2.08 9.98
C THR A 175 2.34 -1.24 10.50
N GLY A 176 2.58 0.03 10.71
CA GLY A 176 1.57 0.99 11.20
C GLY A 176 1.29 0.92 12.69
N TRP A 177 1.95 0.05 13.45
CA TRP A 177 1.76 -0.11 14.89
C TRP A 177 3.04 0.16 15.67
N ALA A 178 2.88 0.74 16.85
CA ALA A 178 3.94 0.93 17.82
C ALA A 178 3.68 0.12 19.10
N THR A 179 4.74 -0.19 19.81
CA THR A 179 4.66 -0.99 21.04
C THR A 179 5.52 -0.39 22.14
N ASP A 180 4.98 -0.38 23.37
CA ASP A 180 5.70 -0.02 24.59
C ASP A 180 5.75 -1.18 25.55
N VAL A 181 6.88 -1.37 26.22
CA VAL A 181 7.04 -2.28 27.34
C VAL A 181 6.74 -1.52 28.63
N LEU A 182 5.62 -1.83 29.27
CA LEU A 182 5.22 -1.20 30.53
C LEU A 182 5.74 -1.99 31.74
N GLU A 183 5.72 -3.31 31.66
CA GLU A 183 6.25 -4.23 32.67
C GLU A 183 6.90 -5.42 31.97
N GLY A 184 7.88 -6.06 32.61
CA GLY A 184 8.64 -7.17 32.07
C GLY A 184 10.01 -6.77 31.55
N ASN A 185 10.61 -7.58 30.69
CA ASN A 185 11.95 -7.33 30.18
C ASN A 185 12.01 -6.07 29.30
N LYS A 186 12.77 -5.10 29.74
CA LYS A 186 13.05 -3.85 29.01
C LYS A 186 14.13 -4.00 27.93
N VAL A 187 14.64 -5.19 27.71
CA VAL A 187 15.69 -5.40 26.74
C VAL A 187 15.12 -5.12 25.36
N SER A 188 15.86 -4.31 24.59
CA SER A 188 15.67 -3.95 23.19
C SER A 188 14.76 -4.91 22.43
N LEU A 189 13.97 -4.41 21.51
CA LEU A 189 13.12 -5.15 20.58
C LEU A 189 13.74 -6.50 20.18
N ASP A 190 13.82 -7.40 21.16
CA ASP A 190 14.14 -8.77 20.91
C ASP A 190 12.92 -9.39 20.29
N THR A 191 13.02 -9.76 19.04
CA THR A 191 11.95 -10.36 18.25
C THR A 191 11.29 -11.58 18.91
N THR A 192 11.97 -12.20 19.87
CA THR A 192 11.44 -13.33 20.66
C THR A 192 10.49 -12.91 21.80
N LYS A 193 10.51 -11.64 22.18
CA LYS A 193 9.73 -11.11 23.33
C LYS A 193 8.85 -9.90 22.98
N SER A 194 8.91 -9.48 21.74
CA SER A 194 8.07 -8.40 21.21
C SER A 194 6.79 -8.95 20.61
N PRO A 195 5.79 -8.11 20.38
CA PRO A 195 4.64 -8.50 19.60
C PRO A 195 5.07 -9.15 18.27
N SER A 196 4.58 -10.32 18.01
CA SER A 196 4.88 -11.05 16.78
C SER A 196 3.60 -11.47 16.08
N LEU A 197 3.74 -11.76 14.79
CA LEU A 197 2.63 -12.23 13.99
C LEU A 197 2.63 -13.75 13.93
N ASN A 198 1.50 -14.35 14.19
CA ASN A 198 1.27 -15.77 14.01
C ASN A 198 0.62 -16.03 12.67
N TYR A 199 1.12 -17.05 11.97
CA TYR A 199 0.43 -17.63 10.82
C TYR A 199 -0.58 -18.66 11.31
N PHE A 200 -1.74 -18.69 10.70
CA PHE A 200 -2.65 -19.82 10.83
C PHE A 200 -2.10 -20.97 9.97
N ASN A 201 -1.67 -22.04 10.62
CA ASN A 201 -0.82 -23.07 10.00
C ASN A 201 -1.57 -24.22 9.36
N THR A 202 -2.90 -24.26 9.40
CA THR A 202 -3.63 -25.41 8.88
C THR A 202 -4.55 -25.01 7.73
N GLU A 203 -4.64 -25.87 6.71
CA GLU A 203 -5.58 -25.67 5.61
C GLU A 203 -7.04 -25.61 6.07
N ASN A 204 -7.34 -26.21 7.20
CA ASN A 204 -8.67 -26.21 7.79
C ASN A 204 -9.01 -24.87 8.45
N ASP A 205 -8.04 -24.17 9.01
CA ASP A 205 -8.25 -22.86 9.64
C ASP A 205 -8.53 -21.78 8.59
N ARG A 206 -8.03 -21.94 7.36
CA ARG A 206 -8.24 -21.01 6.26
C ARG A 206 -9.68 -20.88 5.81
N LYS A 207 -10.51 -21.85 6.06
CA LYS A 207 -11.93 -21.85 5.65
C LYS A 207 -12.82 -20.96 6.52
N GLN A 208 -12.32 -20.53 7.67
CA GLN A 208 -13.13 -19.82 8.67
C GLN A 208 -12.58 -18.43 9.03
N VAL A 209 -11.42 -18.04 8.53
CA VAL A 209 -10.71 -16.84 8.98
C VAL A 209 -10.47 -15.89 7.80
N ILE A 210 -10.78 -14.63 8.00
CA ILE A 210 -10.44 -13.55 7.07
C ILE A 210 -9.01 -13.10 7.36
N GLY A 211 -8.06 -13.61 6.58
CA GLY A 211 -6.65 -13.30 6.73
C GLY A 211 -5.81 -14.47 7.27
N GLU A 212 -4.51 -14.27 7.33
CA GLU A 212 -3.52 -15.29 7.73
C GLU A 212 -2.73 -14.92 8.99
N LYS A 213 -2.91 -13.70 9.49
CA LYS A 213 -2.11 -13.19 10.60
C LYS A 213 -2.92 -12.76 11.79
N SER A 214 -2.33 -12.94 12.96
CA SER A 214 -2.79 -12.39 14.22
C SER A 214 -1.62 -11.85 15.02
N LEU A 215 -1.88 -10.82 15.82
CA LEU A 215 -0.89 -10.30 16.75
C LEU A 215 -0.73 -11.26 17.93
N GLN A 216 0.51 -11.64 18.23
CA GLN A 216 0.88 -12.37 19.41
C GLN A 216 1.66 -11.47 20.39
N LEU A 217 1.25 -11.46 21.63
CA LEU A 217 1.99 -10.87 22.74
C LEU A 217 2.51 -11.98 23.64
N SER A 218 3.82 -12.04 23.86
CA SER A 218 4.46 -13.06 24.66
C SER A 218 5.67 -12.54 25.43
N ASP A 219 5.95 -13.12 26.58
CA ASP A 219 7.18 -12.95 27.35
C ASP A 219 7.42 -14.21 28.20
N GLN A 220 8.62 -14.34 28.77
CA GLN A 220 8.98 -15.42 29.69
C GLN A 220 8.62 -15.14 31.15
N VAL A 221 8.20 -13.93 31.47
CA VAL A 221 7.81 -13.45 32.79
C VAL A 221 6.47 -12.73 32.68
N ASN A 222 5.87 -12.44 33.81
CA ASN A 222 4.71 -11.56 33.83
C ASN A 222 5.04 -10.25 33.12
N PHE A 223 4.19 -9.87 32.20
CA PHE A 223 4.45 -8.72 31.35
C PHE A 223 3.23 -7.86 31.13
N LYS A 224 3.48 -6.62 30.80
CA LYS A 224 2.47 -5.67 30.33
C LYS A 224 2.99 -4.91 29.12
N ARG A 225 2.28 -4.98 28.04
CA ARG A 225 2.59 -4.32 26.77
C ARG A 225 1.48 -3.36 26.41
N LYS A 226 1.86 -2.28 25.75
CA LYS A 226 0.93 -1.39 25.09
C LYS A 226 1.18 -1.49 23.59
N VAL A 227 0.13 -1.74 22.83
CA VAL A 227 0.14 -1.70 21.37
C VAL A 227 -0.76 -0.56 20.95
N PHE A 228 -0.26 0.35 20.12
CA PHE A 228 -1.00 1.55 19.76
C PHE A 228 -0.64 2.02 18.36
N GLN A 229 -1.46 2.90 17.84
CA GLN A 229 -1.29 3.53 16.53
C GLN A 229 -1.63 5.00 16.63
N ASN A 230 -0.91 5.83 15.87
CA ASN A 230 -1.27 7.22 15.67
C ASN A 230 -2.06 7.34 14.37
N ILE A 231 -3.33 7.68 14.49
CA ILE A 231 -4.25 7.81 13.35
C ILE A 231 -4.35 9.22 12.78
N SER A 232 -3.72 10.22 13.42
CA SER A 232 -3.78 11.64 13.02
C SER A 232 -2.80 12.01 11.88
N SER A 233 -2.11 11.07 11.27
CA SER A 233 -0.90 11.33 10.48
C SER A 233 -1.10 11.70 9.02
N SER A 234 -2.31 11.70 8.48
CA SER A 234 -2.51 12.09 7.08
C SER A 234 -2.51 13.62 6.92
N PRO A 235 -1.64 14.20 6.09
CA PRO A 235 -1.65 15.64 5.83
C PRO A 235 -2.87 16.12 5.04
N PHE A 236 -3.61 15.18 4.42
CA PHE A 236 -4.74 15.48 3.54
C PHE A 236 -6.09 15.09 4.12
N VAL A 237 -6.09 14.29 5.18
CA VAL A 237 -7.30 13.84 5.87
C VAL A 237 -7.19 14.35 7.31
N LYS A 238 -8.00 15.31 7.64
CA LYS A 238 -8.09 15.85 9.01
C LYS A 238 -9.15 15.08 9.76
N LEU A 239 -8.80 14.64 10.96
CA LEU A 239 -9.78 14.18 11.93
C LEU A 239 -10.37 15.44 12.58
N GLU A 240 -11.67 15.53 12.65
CA GLU A 240 -12.36 16.56 13.42
C GLU A 240 -12.42 16.09 14.87
N ASP A 241 -12.19 17.03 15.80
CA ASP A 241 -12.42 16.77 17.22
C ASP A 241 -13.92 16.53 17.42
N GLY A 242 -14.24 15.33 17.93
CA GLY A 242 -15.61 14.90 18.20
C GLY A 242 -16.19 15.53 19.45
#